data_1b5c6e416db43ed859044fba64357c48
#
_entry.id   1b5c6e416db43ed859044fba64357c48
#
_cell.length_a   1.000
_cell.length_b   1.000
_cell.length_c   1.000
_cell.angle_alpha   90.00
_cell.angle_beta   90.00
_cell.angle_gamma   90.00
#
_symmetry.space_group_name_H-M   'P 1'
#
loop_
_entity.id
_entity.type
_entity.pdbx_description
1 polymer ?
#
loop_
_entity_poly.entity_id
_entity_poly.type
_entity_poly.pdbx_seq_one_letter_code
_entity_poly.pdbx_strand_id
1 'polypeptide(L)'
;MYIQHAFTARAVMRIDRYLRSIVVKSYNRRKLMKRIILGAVILLVVLIAAIVACALISYHKQPELTADEIKQLDEQGIWKERTSAERARIIEDNDEALKERIRMISNAKSEIILSTFDFRSDDSGKLMLGALIDAEDRGVSVNVIVDGVSGFTKMKGNPDFNALASSDNVNVKIYNKVNPFKPWQSMGRLHDKYVIADRTNYILGGRNTFNYFLGAYPGHKNYDRDVLVYCESPDETSSVNDVLAYYESVWNYKESKAFLKNNKCAGNKKVKAARKELLDNYDIYYADNKDYLTDTDYTDETVEVSNIALLSNPIECGAKKPVVWYQLTKLMEQADTQVKIHTPYIICNEYMYDGLKKVCDSVENVSLMTNSVGNNGNPFGSADYYAHKDKVLGTGLEXXXXA
;
A
#
# COMPACT_ATOMS: atom_id res chain seq x y z
N MET A 1 8.84 -24.07 83.13
CA MET A 1 8.36 -22.78 82.66
C MET A 1 9.39 -22.04 81.75
N TYR A 2 10.68 -21.98 82.06
CA TYR A 2 11.72 -21.29 81.24
C TYR A 2 11.95 -21.90 79.84
N ILE A 3 11.80 -23.20 79.66
CA ILE A 3 12.10 -23.87 78.40
C ILE A 3 10.99 -23.55 77.33
N GLN A 4 9.77 -23.40 77.75
CA GLN A 4 8.63 -23.13 76.87
C GLN A 4 8.68 -21.69 76.27
N HIS A 5 9.15 -20.71 77.02
CA HIS A 5 9.34 -19.32 76.57
C HIS A 5 10.48 -19.20 75.55
N ALA A 6 11.55 -20.01 75.70
CA ALA A 6 12.67 -19.98 74.72
C ALA A 6 12.26 -20.59 73.36
N PHE A 7 11.38 -21.58 73.32
CA PHE A 7 10.89 -22.17 72.09
C PHE A 7 9.96 -21.22 71.32
N THR A 8 9.09 -20.50 72.01
CA THR A 8 8.19 -19.51 71.40
C THR A 8 8.98 -18.32 70.85
N ALA A 9 9.97 -17.81 71.54
CA ALA A 9 10.81 -16.70 71.07
C ALA A 9 11.58 -17.08 69.80
N ARG A 10 12.13 -18.29 69.69
CA ARG A 10 12.84 -18.76 68.50
C ARG A 10 11.90 -18.96 67.31
N ALA A 11 10.68 -19.39 67.51
CA ALA A 11 9.65 -19.53 66.48
C ALA A 11 9.24 -18.15 65.93
N VAL A 12 9.01 -17.18 66.80
CA VAL A 12 8.66 -15.82 66.43
C VAL A 12 9.80 -15.19 65.62
N MET A 13 11.05 -15.33 66.02
CA MET A 13 12.21 -14.83 65.28
C MET A 13 12.39 -15.46 63.92
N ARG A 14 12.04 -16.75 63.74
CA ARG A 14 12.05 -17.44 62.44
C ARG A 14 10.98 -16.90 61.50
N ILE A 15 9.76 -16.67 62.02
CA ILE A 15 8.66 -16.10 61.25
C ILE A 15 8.99 -14.67 60.84
N ASP A 16 9.51 -13.82 61.72
CA ASP A 16 9.93 -12.47 61.38
C ASP A 16 11.01 -12.44 60.27
N ARG A 17 12.02 -13.28 60.36
CA ARG A 17 13.05 -13.41 59.31
C ARG A 17 12.44 -13.85 57.98
N TYR A 18 11.51 -14.80 58.01
CA TYR A 18 10.84 -15.29 56.79
C TYR A 18 9.99 -14.16 56.15
N LEU A 19 9.21 -13.45 56.94
CA LEU A 19 8.40 -12.34 56.44
C LEU A 19 9.28 -11.22 55.84
N ARG A 20 10.37 -10.84 56.53
CA ARG A 20 11.34 -9.86 56.02
C ARG A 20 11.95 -10.32 54.69
N SER A 21 12.25 -11.59 54.54
CA SER A 21 12.78 -12.13 53.30
C SER A 21 11.79 -12.02 52.12
N ILE A 22 10.50 -12.25 52.38
CA ILE A 22 9.41 -12.07 51.39
C ILE A 22 9.29 -10.61 50.98
N VAL A 23 9.30 -9.70 51.94
CA VAL A 23 9.19 -8.25 51.69
C VAL A 23 10.40 -7.77 50.83
N VAL A 24 11.60 -8.19 51.18
CA VAL A 24 12.83 -7.84 50.43
C VAL A 24 12.77 -8.42 49.02
N LYS A 25 12.37 -9.67 48.85
CA LYS A 25 12.20 -10.30 47.51
C LYS A 25 11.16 -9.55 46.68
N SER A 26 10.02 -9.19 47.26
CA SER A 26 8.97 -8.42 46.56
C SER A 26 9.47 -7.04 46.16
N TYR A 27 10.16 -6.34 47.04
CA TYR A 27 10.76 -5.02 46.74
C TYR A 27 11.78 -5.12 45.60
N ASN A 28 12.66 -6.11 45.65
CA ASN A 28 13.67 -6.31 44.60
C ASN A 28 13.04 -6.66 43.25
N ARG A 29 11.98 -7.49 43.23
CA ARG A 29 11.21 -7.77 42.00
C ARG A 29 10.60 -6.50 41.40
N ARG A 30 9.98 -5.67 42.24
CA ARG A 30 9.40 -4.38 41.79
C ARG A 30 10.48 -3.46 41.23
N LYS A 31 11.63 -3.35 41.87
CA LYS A 31 12.78 -2.55 41.42
C LYS A 31 13.32 -3.06 40.09
N LEU A 32 13.45 -4.37 39.94
CA LEU A 32 13.88 -5.00 38.69
C LEU A 32 12.86 -4.74 37.57
N MET A 33 11.56 -4.91 37.81
CA MET A 33 10.51 -4.64 36.83
C MET A 33 10.56 -3.17 36.37
N LYS A 34 10.71 -2.21 37.29
CA LYS A 34 10.83 -0.79 36.93
C LYS A 34 12.02 -0.54 36.02
N ARG A 35 13.18 -1.19 36.27
CA ARG A 35 14.37 -1.08 35.42
C ARG A 35 14.13 -1.68 34.03
N ILE A 36 13.46 -2.84 33.96
CA ILE A 36 13.10 -3.47 32.67
C ILE A 36 12.16 -2.57 31.89
N ILE A 37 11.11 -2.03 32.52
CA ILE A 37 10.16 -1.12 31.88
C ILE A 37 10.88 0.14 31.38
N LEU A 38 11.74 0.74 32.23
CA LEU A 38 12.52 1.92 31.83
C LEU A 38 13.44 1.61 30.64
N GLY A 39 14.11 0.47 30.65
CA GLY A 39 14.95 0.02 29.55
C GLY A 39 14.16 -0.17 28.26
N ALA A 40 12.95 -0.77 28.35
CA ALA A 40 12.06 -0.95 27.20
C ALA A 40 11.58 0.40 26.64
N VAL A 41 11.25 1.37 27.51
CA VAL A 41 10.85 2.73 27.10
C VAL A 41 12.00 3.43 26.40
N ILE A 42 13.22 3.37 26.95
CA ILE A 42 14.40 3.97 26.34
C ILE A 42 14.66 3.36 24.97
N LEU A 43 14.59 2.03 24.85
CA LEU A 43 14.78 1.34 23.57
C LEU A 43 13.72 1.77 22.54
N LEU A 44 12.46 1.91 22.95
CA LEU A 44 11.39 2.39 22.08
C LEU A 44 11.65 3.82 21.60
N VAL A 45 12.07 4.71 22.49
CA VAL A 45 12.41 6.11 22.14
C VAL A 45 13.57 6.14 21.15
N VAL A 46 14.61 5.35 21.38
CA VAL A 46 15.77 5.26 20.47
C VAL A 46 15.34 4.75 19.09
N LEU A 47 14.46 3.75 19.06
CA LEU A 47 13.95 3.20 17.79
C LEU A 47 13.11 4.25 17.02
N ILE A 48 12.23 4.97 17.71
CA ILE A 48 11.45 6.05 17.11
C ILE A 48 12.39 7.14 16.56
N ALA A 49 13.37 7.56 17.35
CA ALA A 49 14.35 8.56 16.92
C ALA A 49 15.13 8.09 15.68
N ALA A 50 15.52 6.81 15.63
CA ALA A 50 16.21 6.25 14.46
C ALA A 50 15.32 6.25 13.21
N ILE A 51 14.03 5.91 13.33
CA ILE A 51 13.06 5.92 12.21
C ILE A 51 12.90 7.36 11.71
N VAL A 52 12.71 8.32 12.61
CA VAL A 52 12.57 9.75 12.27
C VAL A 52 13.84 10.25 11.58
N ALA A 53 15.01 9.93 12.12
CA ALA A 53 16.31 10.33 11.52
C ALA A 53 16.45 9.74 10.11
N CYS A 54 16.10 8.46 9.90
CA CYS A 54 16.15 7.83 8.58
C CYS A 54 15.20 8.53 7.60
N ALA A 55 13.99 8.89 8.04
CA ALA A 55 13.03 9.60 7.20
C ALA A 55 13.54 10.99 6.81
N LEU A 56 14.09 11.75 7.77
CA LEU A 56 14.64 13.08 7.52
C LEU A 56 15.86 13.03 6.59
N ILE A 57 16.74 12.05 6.78
CA ILE A 57 17.91 11.87 5.90
C ILE A 57 17.42 11.56 4.47
N SER A 58 16.45 10.66 4.32
CA SER A 58 15.89 10.32 2.99
C SER A 58 15.20 11.53 2.33
N TYR A 59 14.53 12.36 3.10
CA TYR A 59 13.89 13.59 2.61
C TYR A 59 14.92 14.61 2.10
N HIS A 60 15.99 14.83 2.86
CA HIS A 60 16.99 15.87 2.54
C HIS A 60 18.12 15.40 1.62
N LYS A 61 18.38 14.09 1.55
CA LYS A 61 19.47 13.51 0.75
C LYS A 61 18.91 12.50 -0.25
N GLN A 62 18.06 12.96 -1.14
CA GLN A 62 17.55 12.11 -2.21
C GLN A 62 18.63 11.89 -3.27
N PRO A 63 18.71 10.67 -3.82
CA PRO A 63 19.65 10.43 -4.93
C PRO A 63 19.19 11.21 -6.16
N GLU A 64 20.17 11.68 -6.93
CA GLU A 64 19.92 12.41 -8.17
C GLU A 64 20.10 11.47 -9.36
N LEU A 65 19.54 11.86 -10.50
CA LEU A 65 19.80 11.20 -11.76
C LEU A 65 21.17 11.64 -12.28
N THR A 66 21.97 10.70 -12.74
CA THR A 66 23.24 11.01 -13.39
C THR A 66 22.99 11.50 -14.83
N ALA A 67 23.96 12.17 -15.41
CA ALA A 67 23.85 12.62 -16.82
C ALA A 67 23.60 11.44 -17.79
N ASP A 68 24.21 10.29 -17.53
CA ASP A 68 24.01 9.09 -18.36
C ASP A 68 22.59 8.54 -18.24
N GLU A 69 22.02 8.55 -17.01
CA GLU A 69 20.63 8.11 -16.79
C GLU A 69 19.65 9.07 -17.45
N ILE A 70 19.89 10.36 -17.33
CA ILE A 70 19.08 11.39 -18.01
C ILE A 70 19.10 11.12 -19.52
N LYS A 71 20.29 10.94 -20.08
CA LYS A 71 20.45 10.65 -21.51
C LYS A 71 19.68 9.39 -21.92
N GLN A 72 19.78 8.31 -21.13
CA GLN A 72 19.03 7.07 -21.39
C GLN A 72 17.52 7.28 -21.35
N LEU A 73 17.02 8.04 -20.37
CA LEU A 73 15.59 8.35 -20.24
C LEU A 73 15.11 9.19 -21.44
N ASP A 74 15.91 10.16 -21.88
CA ASP A 74 15.58 10.99 -23.04
C ASP A 74 15.58 10.15 -24.33
N GLU A 75 16.55 9.24 -24.50
CA GLU A 75 16.61 8.34 -25.66
C GLU A 75 15.46 7.33 -25.68
N GLN A 76 15.06 6.81 -24.53
CA GLN A 76 13.90 5.92 -24.41
C GLN A 76 12.61 6.63 -24.75
N GLY A 77 12.51 7.90 -24.35
CA GLY A 77 11.30 8.71 -24.50
C GLY A 77 10.16 8.22 -23.60
N ILE A 78 9.22 9.09 -23.35
CA ILE A 78 7.97 8.72 -22.65
C ILE A 78 7.05 8.05 -23.67
N TRP A 79 7.01 8.59 -24.87
CA TRP A 79 6.15 8.13 -25.95
C TRP A 79 6.94 7.25 -26.91
N LYS A 80 6.66 5.98 -26.87
CA LYS A 80 7.09 5.04 -27.92
C LYS A 80 5.89 4.80 -28.82
N GLU A 81 6.14 4.62 -30.09
CA GLU A 81 5.08 4.18 -30.99
C GLU A 81 4.57 2.82 -30.52
N ARG A 82 3.27 2.74 -30.28
CA ARG A 82 2.63 1.53 -29.78
C ARG A 82 1.53 1.12 -30.74
N THR A 83 1.60 -0.14 -31.16
CA THR A 83 0.67 -0.71 -32.14
C THR A 83 -0.43 -1.56 -31.49
N SER A 84 -0.32 -1.82 -30.21
CA SER A 84 -1.30 -2.63 -29.50
C SER A 84 -2.66 -1.91 -29.46
N ALA A 85 -3.71 -2.64 -29.81
CA ALA A 85 -5.08 -2.13 -29.80
C ALA A 85 -5.59 -2.14 -28.35
N GLU A 86 -5.51 -1.03 -27.68
CA GLU A 86 -5.94 -0.87 -26.29
C GLU A 86 -7.19 -0.02 -26.19
N ARG A 87 -8.01 -0.32 -25.22
CA ARG A 87 -9.21 0.44 -24.86
C ARG A 87 -9.12 0.79 -23.38
N ALA A 88 -9.67 1.95 -22.99
CA ALA A 88 -9.59 2.37 -21.59
C ALA A 88 -10.83 3.17 -21.17
N ARG A 89 -11.06 3.20 -19.86
CA ARG A 89 -11.98 4.15 -19.22
C ARG A 89 -11.49 4.52 -17.83
N ILE A 90 -11.97 5.67 -17.36
CA ILE A 90 -11.69 6.14 -16.00
C ILE A 90 -12.84 5.66 -15.10
N ILE A 91 -12.50 5.16 -13.92
CA ILE A 91 -13.46 4.76 -12.88
C ILE A 91 -13.35 5.79 -11.76
N GLU A 92 -14.42 6.54 -11.53
CA GLU A 92 -14.45 7.59 -10.49
C GLU A 92 -15.26 7.17 -9.26
N ASP A 93 -16.30 6.38 -9.43
CA ASP A 93 -17.19 5.98 -8.34
C ASP A 93 -16.60 4.81 -7.55
N ASN A 94 -16.76 4.83 -6.22
CA ASN A 94 -16.21 3.80 -5.34
C ASN A 94 -16.97 2.47 -5.43
N ASP A 95 -18.29 2.50 -5.67
CA ASP A 95 -19.07 1.29 -5.82
C ASP A 95 -18.75 0.60 -7.16
N GLU A 96 -18.68 1.40 -8.21
CA GLU A 96 -18.24 0.93 -9.53
C GLU A 96 -16.83 0.33 -9.44
N ALA A 97 -15.92 0.98 -8.70
CA ALA A 97 -14.55 0.50 -8.55
C ALA A 97 -14.48 -0.88 -7.86
N LEU A 98 -15.37 -1.15 -6.92
CA LEU A 98 -15.50 -2.49 -6.32
C LEU A 98 -16.08 -3.48 -7.32
N LYS A 99 -17.19 -3.13 -7.96
CA LYS A 99 -17.87 -3.99 -8.93
C LYS A 99 -16.95 -4.42 -10.07
N GLU A 100 -16.17 -3.48 -10.62
CA GLU A 100 -15.25 -3.79 -11.71
C GLU A 100 -14.12 -4.74 -11.28
N ARG A 101 -13.58 -4.55 -10.08
CA ARG A 101 -12.58 -5.49 -9.55
C ARG A 101 -13.16 -6.89 -9.38
N ILE A 102 -14.37 -6.99 -8.84
CA ILE A 102 -15.06 -8.29 -8.69
C ILE A 102 -15.35 -8.88 -10.08
N ARG A 103 -15.84 -8.06 -11.04
CA ARG A 103 -16.10 -8.49 -12.42
C ARG A 103 -14.85 -9.10 -13.07
N MET A 104 -13.71 -8.41 -12.98
CA MET A 104 -12.45 -8.92 -13.51
C MET A 104 -12.04 -10.24 -12.85
N ILE A 105 -12.14 -10.32 -11.53
CA ILE A 105 -11.76 -11.52 -10.76
C ILE A 105 -12.70 -12.69 -11.07
N SER A 106 -14.01 -12.43 -11.13
CA SER A 106 -15.05 -13.46 -11.40
C SER A 106 -14.87 -14.09 -12.78
N ASN A 107 -14.41 -13.32 -13.76
CA ASN A 107 -14.29 -13.78 -15.15
C ASN A 107 -12.91 -14.30 -15.52
N ALA A 108 -11.93 -14.15 -14.62
CA ALA A 108 -10.57 -14.61 -14.87
C ALA A 108 -10.55 -16.13 -15.07
N LYS A 109 -9.74 -16.56 -16.05
CA LYS A 109 -9.65 -17.98 -16.47
C LYS A 109 -8.28 -18.60 -16.13
N SER A 110 -7.22 -17.81 -15.99
CA SER A 110 -5.87 -18.33 -15.82
C SER A 110 -5.10 -17.68 -14.67
N GLU A 111 -5.10 -16.36 -14.56
CA GLU A 111 -4.27 -15.68 -13.58
C GLU A 111 -4.92 -14.38 -13.09
N ILE A 112 -4.81 -14.14 -11.77
CA ILE A 112 -5.11 -12.86 -11.15
C ILE A 112 -3.87 -12.39 -10.38
N ILE A 113 -3.53 -11.11 -10.57
CA ILE A 113 -2.49 -10.42 -9.82
C ILE A 113 -3.14 -9.23 -9.10
N LEU A 114 -2.97 -9.15 -7.78
CA LEU A 114 -3.46 -8.01 -6.98
C LEU A 114 -2.27 -7.40 -6.23
N SER A 115 -2.05 -6.10 -6.42
CA SER A 115 -1.13 -5.31 -5.60
C SER A 115 -1.91 -4.23 -4.87
N THR A 116 -1.64 -4.04 -3.56
CA THR A 116 -2.29 -2.96 -2.80
C THR A 116 -1.42 -2.56 -1.60
N PHE A 117 -1.44 -1.27 -1.26
CA PHE A 117 -0.74 -0.78 -0.08
C PHE A 117 -1.46 -1.20 1.21
N ASP A 118 -2.78 -1.00 1.30
CA ASP A 118 -3.57 -1.34 2.50
C ASP A 118 -4.72 -2.26 2.12
N PHE A 119 -4.71 -3.47 2.69
CA PHE A 119 -5.76 -4.47 2.52
C PHE A 119 -6.36 -4.77 3.89
N ARG A 120 -7.66 -4.53 4.03
CA ARG A 120 -8.36 -4.77 5.30
C ARG A 120 -9.44 -5.82 5.11
N SER A 121 -9.85 -6.44 6.22
CA SER A 121 -10.92 -7.43 6.26
C SER A 121 -12.21 -6.75 6.76
N ASP A 122 -12.61 -5.66 6.09
CA ASP A 122 -13.92 -5.02 6.23
C ASP A 122 -14.82 -5.50 5.09
N ASP A 123 -15.99 -4.89 4.89
CA ASP A 123 -16.98 -5.43 3.95
C ASP A 123 -16.43 -5.57 2.52
N SER A 124 -15.87 -4.50 1.95
CA SER A 124 -15.29 -4.57 0.60
C SER A 124 -14.08 -5.51 0.55
N GLY A 125 -13.25 -5.47 1.58
CA GLY A 125 -12.08 -6.36 1.65
C GLY A 125 -12.47 -7.83 1.76
N LYS A 126 -13.52 -8.15 2.52
CA LYS A 126 -14.05 -9.53 2.60
C LYS A 126 -14.61 -9.99 1.26
N LEU A 127 -15.31 -9.12 0.52
CA LEU A 127 -15.79 -9.46 -0.84
C LEU A 127 -14.60 -9.73 -1.76
N MET A 128 -13.57 -8.88 -1.74
CA MET A 128 -12.37 -9.11 -2.54
C MET A 128 -11.69 -10.44 -2.17
N LEU A 129 -11.60 -10.75 -0.87
CA LEU A 129 -11.03 -12.02 -0.41
C LEU A 129 -11.87 -13.22 -0.87
N GLY A 130 -13.22 -13.11 -0.79
CA GLY A 130 -14.13 -14.16 -1.25
C GLY A 130 -13.98 -14.40 -2.76
N ALA A 131 -13.97 -13.34 -3.55
CA ALA A 131 -13.79 -13.41 -5.01
C ALA A 131 -12.45 -14.08 -5.39
N LEU A 132 -11.36 -13.73 -4.68
CA LEU A 132 -10.04 -14.32 -4.92
C LEU A 132 -10.00 -15.82 -4.57
N ILE A 133 -10.71 -16.22 -3.51
CA ILE A 133 -10.82 -17.62 -3.09
C ILE A 133 -11.68 -18.40 -4.11
N ASP A 134 -12.80 -17.83 -4.55
CA ASP A 134 -13.64 -18.42 -5.60
C ASP A 134 -12.85 -18.62 -6.91
N ALA A 135 -12.08 -17.62 -7.31
CA ALA A 135 -11.22 -17.73 -8.51
C ALA A 135 -10.26 -18.91 -8.37
N GLU A 136 -9.63 -19.05 -7.19
CA GLU A 136 -8.75 -20.19 -6.93
C GLU A 136 -9.49 -21.53 -6.97
N ASP A 137 -10.71 -21.59 -6.42
CA ASP A 137 -11.55 -22.80 -6.49
C ASP A 137 -11.89 -23.18 -7.95
N ARG A 138 -11.96 -22.19 -8.84
CA ARG A 138 -12.13 -22.41 -10.30
C ARG A 138 -10.83 -22.82 -11.00
N GLY A 139 -9.69 -22.85 -10.28
CA GLY A 139 -8.40 -23.25 -10.82
C GLY A 139 -7.51 -22.09 -11.28
N VAL A 140 -7.92 -20.84 -11.05
CA VAL A 140 -7.16 -19.64 -11.44
C VAL A 140 -5.96 -19.47 -10.48
N SER A 141 -4.80 -19.11 -11.03
CA SER A 141 -3.61 -18.77 -10.23
C SER A 141 -3.79 -17.38 -9.63
N VAL A 142 -3.67 -17.24 -8.32
CA VAL A 142 -3.89 -15.96 -7.62
C VAL A 142 -2.59 -15.51 -6.94
N ASN A 143 -2.09 -14.35 -7.36
CA ASN A 143 -0.87 -13.75 -6.82
C ASN A 143 -1.20 -12.41 -6.16
N VAL A 144 -0.97 -12.29 -4.86
CA VAL A 144 -1.28 -11.07 -4.08
C VAL A 144 -0.01 -10.53 -3.44
N ILE A 145 0.25 -9.23 -3.61
CA ILE A 145 1.34 -8.57 -2.91
C ILE A 145 0.83 -7.35 -2.15
N VAL A 146 1.19 -7.25 -0.87
CA VAL A 146 0.70 -6.19 0.04
C VAL A 146 1.88 -5.58 0.77
N ASP A 147 1.79 -4.28 1.07
CA ASP A 147 2.83 -3.57 1.82
C ASP A 147 3.06 -4.16 3.21
N GLY A 148 4.28 -4.05 3.70
CA GLY A 148 4.71 -4.57 5.01
C GLY A 148 3.98 -3.99 6.20
N VAL A 149 3.54 -2.72 6.13
CA VAL A 149 2.78 -2.10 7.23
C VAL A 149 1.38 -2.74 7.33
N SER A 150 0.68 -2.85 6.21
CA SER A 150 -0.64 -3.53 6.18
C SER A 150 -0.49 -5.01 6.53
N GLY A 151 0.53 -5.67 5.98
CA GLY A 151 0.85 -7.07 6.32
C GLY A 151 1.01 -7.29 7.82
N PHE A 152 1.64 -6.34 8.52
CA PHE A 152 1.84 -6.43 9.97
C PHE A 152 0.60 -6.02 10.77
N THR A 153 -0.07 -4.92 10.38
CA THR A 153 -1.15 -4.32 11.20
C THR A 153 -2.54 -4.89 10.90
N LYS A 154 -2.78 -5.38 9.67
CA LYS A 154 -4.10 -5.83 9.22
C LYS A 154 -4.19 -7.32 8.96
N MET A 155 -3.13 -7.91 8.37
CA MET A 155 -3.20 -9.29 7.89
C MET A 155 -2.68 -10.31 8.90
N LYS A 156 -1.61 -9.97 9.63
CA LYS A 156 -0.93 -10.92 10.53
C LYS A 156 -1.89 -11.46 11.61
N GLY A 157 -2.12 -12.77 11.60
CA GLY A 157 -2.99 -13.43 12.57
C GLY A 157 -4.48 -13.34 12.28
N ASN A 158 -4.86 -12.63 11.24
CA ASN A 158 -6.26 -12.51 10.82
C ASN A 158 -6.69 -13.78 10.06
N PRO A 159 -7.78 -14.46 10.46
CA PRO A 159 -8.18 -15.72 9.82
C PRO A 159 -8.62 -15.57 8.37
N ASP A 160 -9.15 -14.41 7.95
CA ASP A 160 -9.60 -14.17 6.58
C ASP A 160 -8.41 -14.19 5.60
N PHE A 161 -7.33 -13.45 5.95
CA PHE A 161 -6.10 -13.48 5.12
C PHE A 161 -5.39 -14.83 5.18
N ASN A 162 -5.51 -15.54 6.32
CA ASN A 162 -4.99 -16.89 6.42
C ASN A 162 -5.79 -17.87 5.56
N ALA A 163 -7.11 -17.65 5.40
CA ALA A 163 -7.95 -18.46 4.52
C ALA A 163 -7.47 -18.34 3.07
N LEU A 164 -7.32 -17.11 2.57
CA LEU A 164 -6.79 -16.88 1.22
C LEU A 164 -5.39 -17.49 1.07
N ALA A 165 -4.47 -17.16 1.97
CA ALA A 165 -3.06 -17.57 1.86
C ALA A 165 -2.82 -19.06 2.10
N SER A 166 -3.84 -19.82 2.51
CA SER A 166 -3.76 -21.27 2.72
C SER A 166 -4.37 -22.07 1.56
N SER A 167 -4.88 -21.40 0.53
CA SER A 167 -5.40 -22.04 -0.69
C SER A 167 -4.23 -22.46 -1.59
N ASP A 168 -4.42 -23.53 -2.36
CA ASP A 168 -3.31 -24.22 -3.06
C ASP A 168 -2.69 -23.39 -4.20
N ASN A 169 -3.52 -22.73 -5.00
CA ASN A 169 -3.06 -21.92 -6.15
C ASN A 169 -2.93 -20.42 -5.79
N VAL A 170 -2.82 -20.09 -4.50
CA VAL A 170 -2.66 -18.70 -4.03
C VAL A 170 -1.26 -18.47 -3.51
N ASN A 171 -0.63 -17.42 -3.99
CA ASN A 171 0.66 -16.93 -3.47
C ASN A 171 0.47 -15.52 -2.90
N VAL A 172 0.69 -15.37 -1.61
CA VAL A 172 0.63 -14.05 -0.97
C VAL A 172 2.02 -13.65 -0.53
N LYS A 173 2.50 -12.49 -1.00
CA LYS A 173 3.78 -11.89 -0.58
C LYS A 173 3.55 -10.57 0.16
N ILE A 174 4.48 -10.26 1.04
CA ILE A 174 4.55 -9.00 1.79
C ILE A 174 5.83 -8.28 1.37
N TYR A 175 5.67 -7.07 0.83
CA TYR A 175 6.78 -6.22 0.42
C TYR A 175 7.36 -5.50 1.65
N ASN A 176 8.67 -5.62 1.86
CA ASN A 176 9.42 -4.91 2.90
C ASN A 176 8.74 -5.05 4.27
N LYS A 177 8.69 -6.29 4.79
CA LYS A 177 8.12 -6.58 6.12
C LYS A 177 8.68 -5.64 7.19
N VAL A 178 7.83 -5.16 8.08
CA VAL A 178 8.24 -4.28 9.19
C VAL A 178 9.35 -4.97 9.99
N ASN A 179 10.51 -4.31 10.08
CA ASN A 179 11.70 -4.83 10.76
C ASN A 179 12.34 -3.71 11.59
N PRO A 180 12.20 -3.74 12.93
CA PRO A 180 12.77 -2.68 13.78
C PRO A 180 14.30 -2.62 13.75
N PHE A 181 14.96 -3.68 13.27
CA PHE A 181 16.44 -3.70 13.16
C PHE A 181 16.94 -3.13 11.83
N LYS A 182 16.01 -2.68 10.94
CA LYS A 182 16.35 -2.04 9.66
C LYS A 182 15.58 -0.71 9.53
N PRO A 183 15.79 0.26 10.44
CA PRO A 183 15.02 1.51 10.41
C PRO A 183 15.22 2.29 9.11
N TRP A 184 16.36 2.15 8.43
CA TRP A 184 16.62 2.79 7.13
C TRP A 184 15.74 2.28 6.00
N GLN A 185 15.06 1.13 6.16
CA GLN A 185 14.10 0.62 5.20
C GLN A 185 12.64 0.99 5.54
N SER A 186 12.42 1.69 6.66
CA SER A 186 11.07 1.95 7.17
C SER A 186 10.20 2.75 6.19
N MET A 187 10.80 3.64 5.40
CA MET A 187 10.09 4.51 4.47
C MET A 187 9.93 3.91 3.06
N GLY A 188 10.59 2.81 2.77
CA GLY A 188 10.48 2.14 1.47
C GLY A 188 9.23 1.28 1.39
N ARG A 189 8.10 1.91 1.07
CA ARG A 189 6.78 1.25 1.09
C ARG A 189 6.29 0.95 -0.32
N LEU A 190 5.54 -0.15 -0.47
CA LEU A 190 4.79 -0.47 -1.69
C LEU A 190 3.51 0.35 -1.67
N HIS A 191 3.40 1.35 -2.55
CA HIS A 191 2.21 2.19 -2.58
C HIS A 191 1.34 1.95 -3.83
N ASP A 192 1.62 0.91 -4.57
CA ASP A 192 0.92 0.52 -5.79
C ASP A 192 -0.48 -0.04 -5.48
N LYS A 193 -1.41 0.16 -6.38
CA LYS A 193 -2.76 -0.43 -6.31
C LYS A 193 -3.18 -0.79 -7.73
N TYR A 194 -3.13 -2.09 -8.05
CA TYR A 194 -3.59 -2.60 -9.34
C TYR A 194 -4.13 -4.02 -9.20
N VAL A 195 -5.01 -4.37 -10.13
CA VAL A 195 -5.48 -5.73 -10.38
C VAL A 195 -5.21 -6.02 -11.84
N ILE A 196 -4.65 -7.18 -12.16
CA ILE A 196 -4.47 -7.66 -13.54
C ILE A 196 -5.18 -9.01 -13.65
N ALA A 197 -5.94 -9.21 -14.72
CA ALA A 197 -6.60 -10.49 -15.00
C ALA A 197 -6.14 -11.02 -16.36
N ASP A 198 -5.75 -12.29 -16.38
CA ASP A 198 -5.43 -13.09 -17.60
C ASP A 198 -4.42 -12.45 -18.54
N ARG A 199 -3.67 -11.46 -18.07
CA ARG A 199 -2.67 -10.72 -18.86
C ARG A 199 -3.30 -9.98 -20.05
N THR A 200 -4.60 -9.64 -19.96
CA THR A 200 -5.34 -8.92 -21.01
C THR A 200 -5.93 -7.61 -20.52
N ASN A 201 -6.20 -7.49 -19.23
CA ASN A 201 -6.77 -6.27 -18.68
C ASN A 201 -6.21 -5.96 -17.31
N TYR A 202 -6.22 -4.67 -16.96
CA TYR A 202 -5.81 -4.24 -15.63
C TYR A 202 -6.62 -3.02 -15.18
N ILE A 203 -6.76 -2.89 -13.87
CA ILE A 203 -7.18 -1.66 -13.22
C ILE A 203 -5.97 -1.16 -12.42
N LEU A 204 -5.59 0.11 -12.63
CA LEU A 204 -4.47 0.74 -11.91
C LEU A 204 -4.91 2.12 -11.45
N GLY A 205 -4.65 2.47 -10.19
CA GLY A 205 -5.04 3.78 -9.66
C GLY A 205 -4.66 4.01 -8.20
N GLY A 206 -5.45 4.83 -7.52
CA GLY A 206 -5.15 5.24 -6.16
C GLY A 206 -5.86 4.46 -5.05
N ARG A 207 -6.83 3.59 -5.40
CA ARG A 207 -7.72 2.96 -4.42
C ARG A 207 -7.09 1.77 -3.69
N ASN A 208 -7.02 1.87 -2.36
CA ASN A 208 -6.68 0.75 -1.49
C ASN A 208 -7.88 -0.22 -1.36
N THR A 209 -7.63 -1.43 -0.85
CA THR A 209 -8.61 -2.51 -0.79
C THR A 209 -9.31 -2.53 0.58
N PHE A 210 -10.21 -1.56 0.78
CA PHE A 210 -11.06 -1.44 1.98
C PHE A 210 -12.16 -0.38 1.80
N ASN A 211 -13.14 -0.35 2.71
CA ASN A 211 -14.41 0.41 2.62
C ASN A 211 -14.28 1.91 2.32
N TYR A 212 -13.16 2.55 2.67
CA TYR A 212 -13.00 3.99 2.37
C TYR A 212 -12.87 4.26 0.88
N PHE A 213 -12.37 3.29 0.12
CA PHE A 213 -12.06 3.44 -1.30
C PHE A 213 -12.97 2.60 -2.21
N LEU A 214 -13.56 1.53 -1.70
CA LEU A 214 -14.32 0.56 -2.50
C LEU A 214 -15.71 0.35 -1.90
N GLY A 215 -16.72 0.36 -2.78
CA GLY A 215 -18.10 0.06 -2.42
C GLY A 215 -18.85 1.23 -1.80
N ALA A 216 -20.16 1.11 -1.73
CA ALA A 216 -21.09 2.11 -1.19
C ALA A 216 -21.35 1.95 0.32
N TYR A 217 -20.40 1.39 1.06
CA TYR A 217 -20.55 1.15 2.50
C TYR A 217 -20.60 2.45 3.30
N PRO A 218 -21.35 2.49 4.40
CA PRO A 218 -21.42 3.72 5.24
C PRO A 218 -20.07 4.12 5.83
N GLY A 219 -19.92 5.40 6.12
CA GLY A 219 -18.76 5.97 6.80
C GLY A 219 -17.90 6.85 5.90
N HIS A 220 -16.69 7.10 6.35
CA HIS A 220 -15.74 7.96 5.64
C HIS A 220 -15.42 7.39 4.25
N LYS A 221 -15.37 8.27 3.24
CA LYS A 221 -14.98 7.91 1.87
C LYS A 221 -13.82 8.77 1.41
N ASN A 222 -12.91 8.10 0.74
CA ASN A 222 -11.88 8.75 -0.09
C ASN A 222 -12.28 8.53 -1.55
N TYR A 223 -12.32 9.61 -2.30
CA TYR A 223 -12.59 9.56 -3.73
C TYR A 223 -11.26 9.58 -4.47
N ASP A 224 -11.13 8.70 -5.43
CA ASP A 224 -9.88 8.55 -6.20
C ASP A 224 -10.25 8.16 -7.63
N ARG A 225 -9.28 8.06 -8.50
CA ARG A 225 -9.48 7.62 -9.87
C ARG A 225 -8.65 6.38 -10.13
N ASP A 226 -9.26 5.47 -10.87
CA ASP A 226 -8.56 4.34 -11.46
C ASP A 226 -8.71 4.39 -12.98
N VAL A 227 -7.77 3.83 -13.69
CA VAL A 227 -7.91 3.53 -15.11
C VAL A 227 -8.11 2.03 -15.26
N LEU A 228 -9.15 1.64 -15.99
CA LEU A 228 -9.31 0.29 -16.53
C LEU A 228 -8.73 0.30 -17.94
N VAL A 229 -7.83 -0.63 -18.23
CA VAL A 229 -7.31 -0.85 -19.58
C VAL A 229 -7.62 -2.28 -19.98
N TYR A 230 -8.12 -2.43 -21.20
CA TYR A 230 -8.46 -3.71 -21.81
C TYR A 230 -7.72 -3.86 -23.13
N CYS A 231 -7.10 -5.01 -23.33
CA CYS A 231 -6.41 -5.37 -24.56
C CYS A 231 -6.64 -6.86 -24.82
N GLU A 232 -7.51 -7.17 -25.76
CA GLU A 232 -7.88 -8.58 -26.06
C GLU A 232 -6.66 -9.44 -26.43
N SER A 233 -5.72 -8.86 -27.14
CA SER A 233 -4.53 -9.57 -27.63
C SER A 233 -3.28 -8.69 -27.46
N PRO A 234 -2.72 -8.58 -26.24
CA PRO A 234 -1.58 -7.73 -26.00
C PRO A 234 -0.34 -8.16 -26.83
N ASP A 235 0.16 -7.25 -27.63
CA ASP A 235 1.45 -7.43 -28.31
C ASP A 235 2.60 -6.88 -27.48
N GLU A 236 3.82 -6.92 -27.99
CA GLU A 236 5.01 -6.45 -27.26
C GLU A 236 4.99 -4.95 -26.91
N THR A 237 4.09 -4.17 -27.52
CA THR A 237 3.94 -2.73 -27.26
C THR A 237 2.83 -2.41 -26.28
N SER A 238 2.06 -3.41 -25.80
CA SER A 238 0.92 -3.20 -24.91
C SER A 238 1.37 -2.71 -23.54
N SER A 239 0.61 -1.74 -22.98
CA SER A 239 0.80 -1.28 -21.60
C SER A 239 0.53 -2.39 -20.58
N VAL A 240 -0.26 -3.40 -20.93
CA VAL A 240 -0.46 -4.59 -20.08
C VAL A 240 0.89 -5.26 -19.79
N ASN A 241 1.75 -5.39 -20.82
CA ASN A 241 3.08 -5.98 -20.66
C ASN A 241 4.01 -5.09 -19.82
N ASP A 242 3.88 -3.76 -19.91
CA ASP A 242 4.64 -2.84 -19.05
C ASP A 242 4.26 -3.06 -17.56
N VAL A 243 2.94 -3.16 -17.25
CA VAL A 243 2.47 -3.38 -15.89
C VAL A 243 2.88 -4.76 -15.37
N LEU A 244 2.83 -5.79 -16.24
CA LEU A 244 3.30 -7.14 -15.89
C LEU A 244 4.81 -7.17 -15.59
N ALA A 245 5.62 -6.54 -16.41
CA ALA A 245 7.08 -6.47 -16.20
C ALA A 245 7.40 -5.74 -14.88
N TYR A 246 6.67 -4.66 -14.60
CA TYR A 246 6.80 -3.95 -13.32
C TYR A 246 6.42 -4.88 -12.15
N TYR A 247 5.26 -5.54 -12.24
CA TYR A 247 4.82 -6.49 -11.21
C TYR A 247 5.89 -7.57 -10.97
N GLU A 248 6.42 -8.18 -12.02
CA GLU A 248 7.46 -9.22 -11.90
C GLU A 248 8.70 -8.69 -11.15
N SER A 249 9.08 -7.45 -11.43
CA SER A 249 10.21 -6.80 -10.74
C SER A 249 9.93 -6.63 -9.24
N VAL A 250 8.70 -6.18 -8.87
CA VAL A 250 8.28 -6.04 -7.47
C VAL A 250 8.17 -7.43 -6.81
N TRP A 251 7.54 -8.37 -7.52
CA TRP A 251 7.32 -9.73 -7.00
C TRP A 251 8.63 -10.45 -6.68
N ASN A 252 9.61 -10.32 -7.57
CA ASN A 252 10.91 -10.99 -7.43
C ASN A 252 11.91 -10.20 -6.59
N TYR A 253 11.55 -9.00 -6.15
CA TYR A 253 12.44 -8.18 -5.32
C TYR A 253 12.80 -8.90 -4.02
N LYS A 254 14.06 -8.80 -3.63
CA LYS A 254 14.61 -9.54 -2.46
C LYS A 254 13.87 -9.30 -1.14
N GLU A 255 13.17 -8.18 -1.01
CA GLU A 255 12.38 -7.89 0.21
C GLU A 255 10.88 -8.22 0.06
N SER A 256 10.47 -8.81 -1.07
CA SER A 256 9.12 -9.37 -1.27
C SER A 256 9.13 -10.81 -0.77
N LYS A 257 8.56 -11.04 0.41
CA LYS A 257 8.65 -12.33 1.13
C LYS A 257 7.28 -12.95 1.33
N ALA A 258 7.18 -14.26 1.23
CA ALA A 258 5.93 -15.00 1.48
C ALA A 258 5.26 -14.54 2.79
N PHE A 259 3.94 -14.36 2.76
CA PHE A 259 3.14 -14.01 3.93
C PHE A 259 3.14 -15.16 4.93
N LEU A 260 2.77 -16.35 4.49
CA LEU A 260 2.87 -17.58 5.27
C LEU A 260 4.04 -18.43 4.76
N LYS A 261 4.74 -19.08 5.64
CA LYS A 261 5.87 -19.94 5.25
C LYS A 261 5.44 -21.31 4.71
N ASN A 262 4.28 -21.80 5.09
CA ASN A 262 3.72 -23.09 4.65
C ASN A 262 2.19 -23.00 4.84
N ASN A 263 1.43 -23.88 4.20
CA ASN A 263 -0.04 -23.98 4.32
C ASN A 263 -0.50 -24.54 5.68
N LYS A 264 0.19 -24.19 6.75
CA LYS A 264 -0.05 -24.73 8.10
C LYS A 264 -1.38 -24.31 8.71
N CYS A 265 -1.99 -23.24 8.18
CA CYS A 265 -3.23 -22.69 8.75
C CYS A 265 -4.50 -23.35 8.18
N ALA A 266 -4.42 -24.06 7.05
CA ALA A 266 -5.60 -24.60 6.36
C ALA A 266 -6.48 -25.50 7.27
N GLY A 267 -5.87 -26.27 8.15
CA GLY A 267 -6.58 -27.14 9.10
C GLY A 267 -7.23 -26.43 10.29
N ASN A 268 -6.95 -25.16 10.51
CA ASN A 268 -7.42 -24.41 11.66
C ASN A 268 -8.92 -24.13 11.56
N LYS A 269 -9.69 -24.39 12.62
CA LYS A 269 -11.16 -24.19 12.66
C LYS A 269 -11.57 -22.76 12.32
N LYS A 270 -10.83 -21.75 12.83
CA LYS A 270 -11.13 -20.33 12.56
C LYS A 270 -10.89 -19.99 11.09
N VAL A 271 -9.84 -20.54 10.49
CA VAL A 271 -9.50 -20.33 9.08
C VAL A 271 -10.57 -20.97 8.18
N LYS A 272 -11.00 -22.18 8.50
CA LYS A 272 -12.09 -22.86 7.76
C LYS A 272 -13.41 -22.09 7.87
N ALA A 273 -13.75 -21.58 9.06
CA ALA A 273 -14.95 -20.78 9.27
C ALA A 273 -14.88 -19.47 8.46
N ALA A 274 -13.72 -18.80 8.49
CA ALA A 274 -13.49 -17.57 7.73
C ALA A 274 -13.62 -17.83 6.23
N ARG A 275 -13.01 -18.91 5.71
CA ARG A 275 -13.12 -19.26 4.28
C ARG A 275 -14.60 -19.43 3.87
N LYS A 276 -15.36 -20.15 4.68
CA LYS A 276 -16.79 -20.34 4.41
C LYS A 276 -17.54 -19.00 4.42
N GLU A 277 -17.33 -18.18 5.45
CA GLU A 277 -17.99 -16.85 5.54
C GLU A 277 -17.66 -15.96 4.33
N LEU A 278 -16.39 -15.95 3.90
CA LEU A 278 -15.96 -15.15 2.75
C LEU A 278 -16.64 -15.61 1.46
N LEU A 279 -16.72 -16.92 1.24
CA LEU A 279 -17.40 -17.48 0.07
C LEU A 279 -18.91 -17.24 0.13
N ASP A 280 -19.56 -17.48 1.29
CA ASP A 280 -21.01 -17.24 1.44
C ASP A 280 -21.34 -15.75 1.11
N ASN A 281 -20.52 -14.80 1.61
CA ASN A 281 -20.71 -13.37 1.34
C ASN A 281 -20.52 -13.03 -0.15
N TYR A 282 -19.50 -13.63 -0.77
CA TYR A 282 -19.23 -13.43 -2.20
C TYR A 282 -20.38 -14.00 -3.06
N ASP A 283 -20.87 -15.20 -2.74
CA ASP A 283 -21.97 -15.85 -3.48
C ASP A 283 -23.22 -14.99 -3.47
N ILE A 284 -23.57 -14.41 -2.31
CA ILE A 284 -24.72 -13.49 -2.19
C ILE A 284 -24.49 -12.26 -3.09
N TYR A 285 -23.34 -11.62 -2.96
CA TYR A 285 -23.00 -10.43 -3.74
C TYR A 285 -23.01 -10.73 -5.26
N TYR A 286 -22.44 -11.86 -5.65
CA TYR A 286 -22.37 -12.29 -7.04
C TYR A 286 -23.80 -12.51 -7.60
N ALA A 287 -24.67 -13.19 -6.84
CA ALA A 287 -26.05 -13.43 -7.25
C ALA A 287 -26.84 -12.12 -7.43
N ASP A 288 -26.64 -11.16 -6.51
CA ASP A 288 -27.32 -9.86 -6.54
C ASP A 288 -26.85 -8.96 -7.70
N ASN A 289 -25.63 -9.18 -8.21
CA ASN A 289 -25.03 -8.36 -9.26
C ASN A 289 -24.71 -9.15 -10.53
N LYS A 290 -25.34 -10.31 -10.71
CA LYS A 290 -24.97 -11.31 -11.72
C LYS A 290 -24.90 -10.73 -13.14
N ASP A 291 -25.91 -9.98 -13.56
CA ASP A 291 -25.98 -9.45 -14.93
C ASP A 291 -24.75 -8.58 -15.25
N TYR A 292 -24.33 -7.75 -14.31
CA TYR A 292 -23.13 -6.91 -14.45
C TYR A 292 -21.85 -7.76 -14.41
N LEU A 293 -21.77 -8.67 -13.44
CA LEU A 293 -20.53 -9.41 -13.19
C LEU A 293 -20.23 -10.46 -14.27
N THR A 294 -21.24 -10.96 -15.00
CA THR A 294 -21.01 -11.93 -16.08
C THR A 294 -20.73 -11.30 -17.44
N ASP A 295 -20.92 -9.99 -17.57
CA ASP A 295 -20.61 -9.30 -18.81
C ASP A 295 -19.08 -9.22 -18.98
N THR A 296 -18.58 -9.72 -20.09
CA THR A 296 -17.15 -9.72 -20.42
C THR A 296 -16.81 -8.81 -21.59
N ASP A 297 -17.79 -8.11 -22.13
CA ASP A 297 -17.59 -7.17 -23.23
C ASP A 297 -17.30 -5.78 -22.68
N TYR A 298 -16.07 -5.34 -22.84
CA TYR A 298 -15.62 -4.02 -22.40
C TYR A 298 -15.75 -2.95 -23.49
N THR A 299 -16.16 -3.32 -24.72
CA THR A 299 -16.13 -2.38 -25.85
C THR A 299 -17.09 -1.21 -25.71
N ASP A 300 -18.31 -1.47 -25.21
CA ASP A 300 -19.32 -0.42 -25.05
C ASP A 300 -18.98 0.57 -23.90
N GLU A 301 -18.15 0.15 -22.95
CA GLU A 301 -17.82 0.93 -21.75
C GLU A 301 -16.48 1.64 -21.84
N THR A 302 -15.69 1.36 -22.87
CA THR A 302 -14.33 1.89 -23.03
C THR A 302 -14.18 2.61 -24.37
N VAL A 303 -13.18 3.46 -24.47
CA VAL A 303 -12.81 4.11 -25.73
C VAL A 303 -11.45 3.60 -26.20
N GLU A 304 -11.24 3.58 -27.51
CA GLU A 304 -9.93 3.27 -28.07
C GLU A 304 -8.93 4.31 -27.62
N VAL A 305 -7.74 3.85 -27.24
CA VAL A 305 -6.67 4.71 -26.77
C VAL A 305 -5.35 4.30 -27.41
N SER A 306 -4.41 5.22 -27.42
CA SER A 306 -3.08 4.96 -27.97
C SER A 306 -1.99 5.48 -27.02
N ASN A 307 -0.82 4.87 -27.13
CA ASN A 307 0.38 5.35 -26.45
C ASN A 307 0.27 5.43 -24.93
N ILE A 308 -0.41 4.47 -24.31
CA ILE A 308 -0.39 4.35 -22.83
C ILE A 308 1.03 3.95 -22.39
N ALA A 309 1.61 4.67 -21.46
CA ALA A 309 2.95 4.39 -20.93
C ALA A 309 2.89 4.26 -19.40
N LEU A 310 3.53 3.23 -18.86
CA LEU A 310 3.71 3.08 -17.42
C LEU A 310 5.01 3.78 -17.01
N LEU A 311 4.90 4.73 -16.09
CA LEU A 311 6.06 5.38 -15.47
C LEU A 311 6.26 4.80 -14.07
N SER A 312 7.48 4.39 -13.75
CA SER A 312 7.79 3.80 -12.44
C SER A 312 9.15 4.25 -11.91
N ASN A 313 9.23 4.40 -10.60
CA ASN A 313 10.51 4.62 -9.93
C ASN A 313 11.22 3.28 -9.69
N PRO A 314 12.55 3.28 -9.54
CA PRO A 314 13.29 2.05 -9.22
C PRO A 314 12.75 1.34 -7.97
N ILE A 315 12.73 0.01 -8.00
CA ILE A 315 12.19 -0.81 -6.91
C ILE A 315 13.28 -1.00 -5.87
N GLU A 316 13.12 -0.31 -4.73
CA GLU A 316 14.06 -0.40 -3.62
C GLU A 316 13.43 0.10 -2.31
N CYS A 317 14.02 -0.28 -1.17
CA CYS A 317 13.53 0.10 0.15
C CYS A 317 14.25 1.31 0.75
N GLY A 318 15.06 1.98 -0.03
CA GLY A 318 15.75 3.22 0.34
C GLY A 318 15.13 4.43 -0.36
N ALA A 319 15.85 5.55 -0.32
CA ALA A 319 15.50 6.74 -1.11
C ALA A 319 15.69 6.42 -2.60
N LYS A 320 14.67 6.73 -3.40
CA LYS A 320 14.63 6.36 -4.82
C LYS A 320 15.08 7.51 -5.70
N LYS A 321 15.72 7.19 -6.82
CA LYS A 321 16.01 8.17 -7.86
C LYS A 321 14.69 8.70 -8.44
N PRO A 322 14.59 10.00 -8.75
CA PRO A 322 13.32 10.62 -9.14
C PRO A 322 12.99 10.44 -10.63
N VAL A 323 12.96 9.19 -11.09
CA VAL A 323 12.71 8.85 -12.51
C VAL A 323 11.33 9.34 -12.95
N VAL A 324 10.29 8.98 -12.20
CA VAL A 324 8.90 9.38 -12.53
C VAL A 324 8.78 10.92 -12.54
N TRP A 325 9.35 11.59 -11.54
CA TRP A 325 9.30 13.05 -11.49
C TRP A 325 9.96 13.68 -12.72
N TYR A 326 11.14 13.19 -13.11
CA TYR A 326 11.85 13.65 -14.29
C TYR A 326 10.97 13.50 -15.54
N GLN A 327 10.42 12.29 -15.75
CA GLN A 327 9.59 12.00 -16.93
C GLN A 327 8.30 12.83 -16.92
N LEU A 328 7.64 12.99 -15.77
CA LEU A 328 6.44 13.82 -15.66
C LEU A 328 6.75 15.30 -15.96
N THR A 329 7.88 15.81 -15.47
CA THR A 329 8.30 17.19 -15.78
C THR A 329 8.48 17.36 -17.28
N LYS A 330 9.18 16.41 -17.93
CA LYS A 330 9.37 16.43 -19.40
C LYS A 330 8.05 16.36 -20.16
N LEU A 331 7.11 15.57 -19.68
CA LEU A 331 5.78 15.46 -20.29
C LEU A 331 5.03 16.78 -20.15
N MET A 332 5.04 17.38 -18.96
CA MET A 332 4.36 18.65 -18.70
C MET A 332 4.95 19.81 -19.51
N GLU A 333 6.29 19.83 -19.70
CA GLU A 333 6.97 20.85 -20.51
C GLU A 333 6.54 20.82 -21.99
N GLN A 334 5.93 19.74 -22.48
CA GLN A 334 5.46 19.60 -23.85
C GLN A 334 4.06 20.19 -24.07
N ALA A 335 3.38 20.63 -23.01
CA ALA A 335 2.03 21.18 -23.15
C ALA A 335 2.07 22.56 -23.83
N ASP A 336 1.22 22.75 -24.82
CA ASP A 336 1.16 24.02 -25.56
C ASP A 336 0.48 25.14 -24.78
N THR A 337 -0.57 24.83 -23.99
CA THR A 337 -1.44 25.84 -23.39
C THR A 337 -1.64 25.70 -21.90
N GLN A 338 -1.79 24.48 -21.39
CA GLN A 338 -2.09 24.30 -19.97
C GLN A 338 -1.66 22.96 -19.41
N VAL A 339 -1.31 22.98 -18.12
CA VAL A 339 -1.09 21.79 -17.30
C VAL A 339 -1.98 21.88 -16.06
N LYS A 340 -2.77 20.85 -15.81
CA LYS A 340 -3.58 20.73 -14.60
C LYS A 340 -3.08 19.58 -13.76
N ILE A 341 -2.67 19.87 -12.53
CA ILE A 341 -2.19 18.85 -11.58
C ILE A 341 -3.23 18.68 -10.49
N HIS A 342 -3.67 17.45 -10.24
CA HIS A 342 -4.58 17.14 -9.16
C HIS A 342 -3.91 16.13 -8.22
N THR A 343 -3.69 16.54 -6.98
CA THR A 343 -2.99 15.72 -5.99
C THR A 343 -3.50 16.03 -4.59
N PRO A 344 -3.71 15.00 -3.72
CA PRO A 344 -4.20 15.26 -2.36
C PRO A 344 -3.17 15.97 -1.47
N TYR A 345 -1.87 15.87 -1.78
CA TYR A 345 -0.78 16.44 -0.97
C TYR A 345 0.29 17.07 -1.86
N ILE A 346 0.86 18.16 -1.39
CA ILE A 346 2.05 18.76 -2.00
C ILE A 346 3.21 18.56 -1.02
N ILE A 347 4.11 17.65 -1.34
CA ILE A 347 5.31 17.34 -0.55
C ILE A 347 6.47 17.39 -1.53
N CYS A 348 7.27 18.44 -1.47
CA CYS A 348 8.30 18.71 -2.47
C CYS A 348 9.67 18.94 -1.82
N ASN A 349 10.71 18.51 -2.51
CA ASN A 349 12.09 18.89 -2.21
C ASN A 349 12.55 19.93 -3.26
N GLU A 350 13.75 20.42 -3.13
CA GLU A 350 14.30 21.47 -4.02
C GLU A 350 14.28 21.03 -5.50
N TYR A 351 14.64 19.77 -5.77
CA TYR A 351 14.60 19.22 -7.14
C TYR A 351 13.18 19.27 -7.74
N MET A 352 12.15 19.04 -6.90
CA MET A 352 10.76 19.08 -7.36
C MET A 352 10.29 20.52 -7.58
N TYR A 353 10.68 21.48 -6.72
CA TYR A 353 10.38 22.89 -6.94
C TYR A 353 11.02 23.39 -8.23
N ASP A 354 12.27 23.02 -8.50
CA ASP A 354 12.97 23.37 -9.74
C ASP A 354 12.24 22.79 -10.97
N GLY A 355 11.74 21.57 -10.88
CA GLY A 355 10.95 20.95 -11.95
C GLY A 355 9.64 21.69 -12.19
N LEU A 356 8.89 22.00 -11.13
CA LEU A 356 7.64 22.78 -11.25
C LEU A 356 7.92 24.14 -11.87
N LYS A 357 8.98 24.81 -11.43
CA LYS A 357 9.36 26.11 -12.00
C LYS A 357 9.63 26.01 -13.50
N LYS A 358 10.37 25.00 -13.95
CA LYS A 358 10.64 24.79 -15.39
C LYS A 358 9.33 24.63 -16.17
N VAL A 359 8.38 23.86 -15.64
CA VAL A 359 7.06 23.70 -16.28
C VAL A 359 6.35 25.05 -16.35
N CYS A 360 6.34 25.83 -15.25
CA CYS A 360 5.69 27.16 -15.24
C CYS A 360 6.39 28.18 -16.17
N ASP A 361 7.70 28.03 -16.35
CA ASP A 361 8.45 28.90 -17.30
C ASP A 361 8.18 28.52 -18.76
N SER A 362 7.75 27.26 -19.02
CA SER A 362 7.53 26.72 -20.38
C SER A 362 6.08 26.77 -20.82
N VAL A 363 5.12 26.68 -19.88
CA VAL A 363 3.69 26.51 -20.18
C VAL A 363 2.92 27.72 -19.60
N GLU A 364 2.06 28.29 -20.40
CA GLU A 364 1.33 29.53 -20.05
C GLU A 364 0.46 29.38 -18.79
N ASN A 365 -0.26 28.27 -18.67
CA ASN A 365 -1.23 28.05 -17.58
C ASN A 365 -0.94 26.76 -16.84
N VAL A 366 -0.34 26.86 -15.66
CA VAL A 366 -0.06 25.70 -14.80
C VAL A 366 -0.85 25.85 -13.50
N SER A 367 -1.77 24.93 -13.26
CA SER A 367 -2.60 24.94 -12.05
C SER A 367 -2.48 23.64 -11.29
N LEU A 368 -2.52 23.73 -9.96
CA LEU A 368 -2.46 22.58 -9.08
C LEU A 368 -3.60 22.64 -8.06
N MET A 369 -4.41 21.60 -8.01
CA MET A 369 -5.48 21.44 -7.04
C MET A 369 -5.06 20.43 -5.97
N THR A 370 -5.19 20.81 -4.70
CA THR A 370 -4.89 19.94 -3.56
C THR A 370 -5.97 20.05 -2.49
N ASN A 371 -6.00 19.09 -1.55
CA ASN A 371 -6.97 19.10 -0.45
C ASN A 371 -6.69 20.26 0.52
N SER A 372 -7.77 20.91 0.98
CA SER A 372 -7.68 21.85 2.11
C SER A 372 -7.42 21.10 3.42
N VAL A 373 -7.09 21.82 4.48
CA VAL A 373 -6.93 21.25 5.83
C VAL A 373 -8.22 20.56 6.29
N GLY A 374 -9.36 21.18 6.00
CA GLY A 374 -10.67 20.64 6.44
C GLY A 374 -11.07 19.35 5.73
N ASN A 375 -10.59 19.17 4.51
CA ASN A 375 -10.93 18.01 3.68
C ASN A 375 -9.79 16.98 3.60
N ASN A 376 -8.76 17.13 4.42
CA ASN A 376 -7.58 16.28 4.35
C ASN A 376 -7.57 15.27 5.49
N GLY A 377 -7.79 14.00 5.18
CA GLY A 377 -7.76 12.90 6.15
C GLY A 377 -6.36 12.57 6.70
N ASN A 378 -5.32 13.25 6.18
CA ASN A 378 -3.93 13.00 6.59
C ASN A 378 -3.24 14.33 6.94
N PRO A 379 -3.23 14.73 8.22
CA PRO A 379 -2.61 16.00 8.62
C PRO A 379 -1.11 16.07 8.34
N PHE A 380 -0.41 14.93 8.29
CA PHE A 380 1.01 14.91 7.93
C PHE A 380 1.23 15.23 6.44
N GLY A 381 0.29 14.82 5.58
CA GLY A 381 0.36 15.09 4.14
C GLY A 381 0.22 16.58 3.81
N SER A 382 -0.56 17.32 4.61
CA SER A 382 -0.74 18.76 4.39
C SER A 382 0.31 19.63 5.07
N ALA A 383 0.97 19.12 6.12
CA ALA A 383 1.91 19.93 6.93
C ALA A 383 3.07 20.50 6.10
N ASP A 384 3.60 19.70 5.16
CA ASP A 384 4.73 20.14 4.33
C ASP A 384 4.35 21.33 3.45
N TYR A 385 3.19 21.26 2.81
CA TYR A 385 2.68 22.37 1.98
C TYR A 385 2.56 23.66 2.79
N TYR A 386 1.94 23.60 3.99
CA TYR A 386 1.75 24.80 4.80
C TYR A 386 3.08 25.38 5.31
N ALA A 387 4.06 24.52 5.57
CA ALA A 387 5.41 24.97 5.97
C ALA A 387 6.19 25.61 4.83
N HIS A 388 5.90 25.23 3.58
CA HIS A 388 6.67 25.65 2.39
C HIS A 388 5.80 26.31 1.32
N LYS A 389 4.64 26.87 1.69
CA LYS A 389 3.67 27.45 0.76
C LYS A 389 4.32 28.51 -0.17
N ASP A 390 5.18 29.35 0.40
CA ASP A 390 5.85 30.40 -0.38
C ASP A 390 6.76 29.81 -1.47
N LYS A 391 7.39 28.66 -1.22
CA LYS A 391 8.21 27.98 -2.24
C LYS A 391 7.34 27.43 -3.36
N VAL A 392 6.20 26.81 -3.00
CA VAL A 392 5.25 26.28 -3.99
C VAL A 392 4.75 27.41 -4.90
N LEU A 393 4.27 28.50 -4.31
CA LEU A 393 3.78 29.65 -5.07
C LEU A 393 4.89 30.34 -5.87
N GLY A 394 6.12 30.32 -5.32
CA GLY A 394 7.31 30.88 -5.98
C GLY A 394 7.71 30.16 -7.27
N THR A 395 7.16 28.96 -7.54
CA THR A 395 7.37 28.27 -8.83
C THR A 395 6.57 28.92 -9.96
N GLY A 396 5.52 29.68 -9.63
CA GLY A 396 4.66 30.34 -10.63
C GLY A 396 3.33 29.63 -10.85
N LEU A 397 3.09 28.46 -10.23
CA LEU A 397 1.83 27.72 -10.42
C LEU A 397 0.66 28.38 -9.66
N GLU A 398 -0.57 28.21 -10.18
CA GLU A 398 -1.80 28.62 -9.50
C GLU A 398 -2.27 27.49 -8.53
N UNK A 399 -2.44 27.64 -7.40
CA UNK A 399 -2.82 26.69 -6.42
C UNK A 399 -4.27 26.80 -6.14
N UNK A 400 -5.00 25.90 -6.09
CA UNK A 400 -6.31 25.83 -5.72
C UNK A 400 -6.40 24.84 -4.56
N UNK A 401 -7.06 25.08 -3.69
CA UNK A 401 -7.38 24.29 -2.57
C UNK A 401 -8.77 23.88 -2.71
N UNK A 402 -9.04 22.76 -2.69
CA UNK A 402 -10.30 22.18 -2.75
C UNK A 402 -10.89 22.30 -1.41
N ALA A 403 -12.11 22.68 -1.24
CA ALA A 403 -12.81 22.92 0.01
C ALA A 403 -13.51 21.65 0.50
#